data_d2b91637415e0e4d4571825eeab477bd
#
_entry.id   d2b91637415e0e4d4571825eeab477bd
#
_cell.length_a   1.000
_cell.length_b   1.000
_cell.length_c   1.000
_cell.angle_alpha   90.00
_cell.angle_beta   90.00
_cell.angle_gamma   90.00
#
_symmetry.space_group_name_H-M   'P 1'
#
loop_
_entity.id
_entity.type
_entity.pdbx_description
1 polymer ?
#
loop_
_entity_poly.entity_id
_entity_poly.type
_entity_poly.pdbx_seq_one_letter_code
_entity_poly.pdbx_strand_id
1 'polypeptide(L)'
;MKYKLFALLISLSVALPDANAGWFKRKSKKNKGKTEQTAPAKKKDKFADAIQKATPHDGVFKAWVTPKNELLLEITPKNLDNLYLLANRVSETSNSSNFTAGEMLGDPFMFCLSADTSNVYMHTVQTYDKVKEDDAIAASFKRNFNNPILKTFKIKASRNDTLLIDVTSFFVSNEKCITPIRQSVRTRETMSASYDASASRLKEVKSFEKNIEITSILNFNITAGGYTLTMRRSIIELPKEPMRSRYQDNRVGYFSSGYYYYTSEADKILPKEFIHRWRVEPKEEDLEKYFKGELVEPKKQIVYYVDSAFPEKWRGAVKAGIEDWNKAFEAAGFKNVVVAKDYPTDDPNFDPDDIRYNCVRYMTNDIANAAGPSYIDPRSGE
;
A
#
# COMPACT_ATOMS: atom_id res chain seq x y z
N MET A 1 -29.73 -23.77 0.43
CA MET A 1 -29.42 -24.89 1.37
C MET A 1 -28.34 -24.40 2.30
N LYS A 2 -28.63 -24.39 3.60
CA LYS A 2 -27.73 -23.85 4.64
C LYS A 2 -26.70 -24.91 5.03
N TYR A 3 -25.42 -24.63 4.92
CA TYR A 3 -24.38 -25.46 5.53
C TYR A 3 -23.83 -24.73 6.75
N LYS A 4 -24.03 -25.34 7.92
CA LYS A 4 -23.43 -24.96 9.20
C LYS A 4 -22.02 -25.54 9.27
N LEU A 5 -21.03 -24.71 9.48
CA LEU A 5 -19.67 -25.14 9.80
C LEU A 5 -19.61 -25.51 11.29
N PHE A 6 -19.23 -26.75 11.58
CA PHE A 6 -18.90 -27.23 12.94
C PHE A 6 -17.40 -26.97 13.19
N ALA A 7 -17.11 -26.16 14.18
CA ALA A 7 -15.75 -26.02 14.69
C ALA A 7 -15.52 -27.11 15.75
N LEU A 8 -14.53 -27.97 15.51
CA LEU A 8 -14.10 -29.00 16.45
C LEU A 8 -12.94 -28.45 17.30
N LEU A 9 -13.24 -28.12 18.55
CA LEU A 9 -12.25 -27.80 19.58
C LEU A 9 -11.72 -29.12 20.18
N ILE A 10 -10.44 -29.44 19.93
CA ILE A 10 -9.75 -30.51 20.66
C ILE A 10 -8.96 -29.86 21.80
N SER A 11 -9.46 -30.02 23.02
CA SER A 11 -8.73 -29.71 24.25
C SER A 11 -7.88 -30.92 24.65
N LEU A 12 -6.57 -30.76 24.59
CA LEU A 12 -5.64 -31.75 25.17
C LEU A 12 -5.30 -31.34 26.61
N SER A 13 -5.89 -32.01 27.58
CA SER A 13 -5.52 -31.92 29.00
C SER A 13 -4.36 -32.88 29.27
N VAL A 14 -3.18 -32.35 29.60
CA VAL A 14 -2.05 -33.13 30.10
C VAL A 14 -2.06 -33.00 31.63
N ALA A 15 -2.32 -34.12 32.30
CA ALA A 15 -2.19 -34.27 33.75
C ALA A 15 -0.70 -34.45 34.11
N LEU A 16 -0.21 -33.67 35.06
CA LEU A 16 1.08 -33.87 35.71
C LEU A 16 0.86 -34.56 37.07
N PRO A 17 1.70 -35.51 37.47
CA PRO A 17 1.55 -36.21 38.73
C PRO A 17 2.12 -35.45 39.94
N ASP A 18 1.43 -35.60 41.06
CA ASP A 18 1.83 -35.14 42.39
C ASP A 18 3.14 -35.81 42.86
N ALA A 19 4.05 -35.02 43.38
CA ALA A 19 5.16 -35.51 44.20
C ALA A 19 5.13 -34.87 45.57
N ASN A 20 4.71 -35.69 46.55
CA ASN A 20 4.79 -35.45 48.00
C ASN A 20 6.24 -35.63 48.49
N ALA A 21 6.67 -34.75 49.39
CA ALA A 21 7.52 -34.98 50.57
C ALA A 21 8.07 -33.62 51.03
N GLY A 22 7.94 -33.16 52.15
CA GLY A 22 8.08 -33.63 53.49
C GLY A 22 8.73 -32.55 54.34
N TRP A 23 8.00 -32.09 55.28
CA TRP A 23 8.38 -31.73 56.65
C TRP A 23 9.62 -30.84 56.93
N PHE A 24 9.37 -29.57 57.34
CA PHE A 24 10.06 -28.94 58.49
C PHE A 24 9.18 -27.85 59.14
N LYS A 25 8.75 -28.12 60.41
CA LYS A 25 8.18 -27.13 61.32
C LYS A 25 9.25 -26.15 61.79
N ARG A 26 8.99 -24.82 61.67
CA ARG A 26 9.65 -23.82 62.51
C ARG A 26 8.66 -22.79 63.02
N LYS A 27 8.82 -22.49 64.30
CA LYS A 27 7.94 -21.77 65.26
C LYS A 27 7.64 -20.33 64.78
N SER A 28 6.38 -19.95 65.03
CA SER A 28 5.86 -18.58 64.90
C SER A 28 6.48 -17.62 65.94
N LYS A 29 6.89 -16.44 65.42
CA LYS A 29 6.91 -15.22 66.27
C LYS A 29 5.80 -14.29 65.72
N LYS A 30 4.81 -13.99 66.55
CA LYS A 30 3.80 -12.97 66.34
C LYS A 30 4.48 -11.61 66.30
N ASN A 31 4.44 -10.95 65.12
CA ASN A 31 4.61 -9.52 65.04
C ASN A 31 3.33 -8.95 64.43
N LYS A 32 2.60 -8.14 65.23
CA LYS A 32 1.49 -7.32 64.72
C LYS A 32 2.05 -6.17 63.90
N GLY A 33 2.12 -6.33 62.59
CA GLY A 33 2.35 -5.25 61.67
C GLY A 33 1.03 -4.96 60.92
N LYS A 34 0.58 -3.72 60.94
CA LYS A 34 -0.54 -3.21 60.18
C LYS A 34 -0.28 -3.52 58.68
N THR A 35 -1.14 -4.33 58.10
CA THR A 35 -1.16 -4.52 56.66
C THR A 35 -1.85 -3.30 56.04
N GLU A 36 -1.09 -2.35 55.60
CA GLU A 36 -1.60 -1.40 54.59
C GLU A 36 -1.94 -2.19 53.33
N GLN A 37 -3.22 -2.25 53.02
CA GLN A 37 -3.68 -2.72 51.72
C GLN A 37 -3.18 -1.74 50.65
N THR A 38 -2.05 -2.06 50.05
CA THR A 38 -1.63 -1.42 48.80
C THR A 38 -2.68 -1.75 47.73
N ALA A 39 -3.40 -0.74 47.28
CA ALA A 39 -4.30 -0.84 46.15
C ALA A 39 -3.55 -1.49 44.97
N PRO A 40 -4.20 -2.39 44.21
CA PRO A 40 -3.54 -3.04 43.07
C PRO A 40 -3.02 -1.95 42.12
N ALA A 41 -1.73 -1.98 41.84
CA ALA A 41 -1.10 -1.06 40.87
C ALA A 41 -1.88 -1.14 39.56
N LYS A 42 -2.44 -0.03 39.11
CA LYS A 42 -3.12 0.07 37.83
C LYS A 42 -2.16 -0.48 36.78
N LYS A 43 -2.51 -1.58 36.11
CA LYS A 43 -1.74 -2.07 34.94
C LYS A 43 -1.57 -0.91 34.00
N LYS A 44 -0.32 -0.49 33.74
CA LYS A 44 -0.01 0.55 32.77
C LYS A 44 -0.57 0.14 31.41
N ASP A 45 -1.40 0.99 30.82
CA ASP A 45 -1.89 0.79 29.46
C ASP A 45 -0.76 1.15 28.48
N LYS A 46 0.04 0.14 28.11
CA LYS A 46 1.17 0.31 27.19
C LYS A 46 0.76 0.92 25.85
N PHE A 47 -0.47 0.69 25.42
CA PHE A 47 -0.98 1.25 24.18
C PHE A 47 -1.20 2.75 24.33
N ALA A 48 -1.91 3.18 25.36
CA ALA A 48 -2.12 4.59 25.65
C ALA A 48 -0.80 5.33 25.91
N ASP A 49 0.14 4.70 26.65
CA ASP A 49 1.46 5.27 26.89
C ASP A 49 2.25 5.48 25.60
N ALA A 50 2.17 4.53 24.64
CA ALA A 50 2.91 4.60 23.36
C ALA A 50 2.43 5.73 22.43
N ILE A 51 1.12 6.04 22.45
CA ILE A 51 0.52 7.10 21.61
C ILE A 51 0.32 8.41 22.36
N GLN A 52 0.74 8.50 23.62
CA GLN A 52 0.61 9.71 24.43
C GLN A 52 1.35 10.88 23.73
N LYS A 53 0.65 11.99 23.52
CA LYS A 53 1.14 13.18 22.80
C LYS A 53 1.51 12.95 21.32
N ALA A 54 1.16 11.80 20.74
CA ALA A 54 1.31 11.58 19.31
C ALA A 54 0.15 12.23 18.53
N THR A 55 0.46 12.72 17.33
CA THR A 55 -0.54 13.28 16.41
C THR A 55 -1.20 12.15 15.64
N PRO A 56 -2.54 12.01 15.69
CA PRO A 56 -3.25 10.98 14.92
C PRO A 56 -3.46 11.40 13.46
N HIS A 57 -3.45 10.39 12.57
CA HIS A 57 -3.85 10.50 11.17
C HIS A 57 -4.80 9.34 10.87
N ASP A 58 -6.09 9.65 10.69
CA ASP A 58 -7.14 8.65 10.46
C ASP A 58 -7.33 8.39 8.96
N GLY A 59 -7.51 7.13 8.57
CA GLY A 59 -7.72 6.71 7.19
C GLY A 59 -7.67 5.19 7.03
N VAL A 60 -7.18 4.71 5.88
CA VAL A 60 -7.00 3.27 5.60
C VAL A 60 -6.16 2.57 6.66
N PHE A 61 -5.16 3.25 7.19
CA PHE A 61 -4.45 2.94 8.42
C PHE A 61 -4.62 4.11 9.39
N LYS A 62 -4.88 3.82 10.64
CA LYS A 62 -4.72 4.80 11.69
C LYS A 62 -3.24 4.89 12.06
N ALA A 63 -2.65 6.06 11.79
CA ALA A 63 -1.25 6.33 12.04
C ALA A 63 -1.07 7.35 13.17
N TRP A 64 0.05 7.25 13.86
CA TRP A 64 0.42 8.14 14.94
C TRP A 64 1.85 8.63 14.74
N VAL A 65 2.06 9.94 14.71
CA VAL A 65 3.40 10.54 14.69
C VAL A 65 3.73 11.02 16.10
N THR A 66 4.73 10.39 16.71
CA THR A 66 5.16 10.74 18.08
C THR A 66 5.98 12.04 18.10
N PRO A 67 6.11 12.72 19.27
CA PRO A 67 7.01 13.88 19.41
C PRO A 67 8.49 13.57 19.08
N LYS A 68 8.87 12.28 19.06
CA LYS A 68 10.22 11.84 18.66
C LYS A 68 10.35 11.58 17.17
N ASN A 69 9.34 11.94 16.39
CA ASN A 69 9.27 11.68 14.95
C ASN A 69 9.23 10.18 14.58
N GLU A 70 8.65 9.34 15.48
CA GLU A 70 8.39 7.94 15.20
C GLU A 70 7.02 7.79 14.54
N LEU A 71 6.90 6.90 13.56
CA LEU A 71 5.65 6.53 12.89
C LEU A 71 5.15 5.19 13.43
N LEU A 72 4.01 5.25 14.12
CA LEU A 72 3.33 4.04 14.60
C LEU A 72 2.06 3.81 13.78
N LEU A 73 1.78 2.56 13.43
CA LEU A 73 0.55 2.15 12.74
C LEU A 73 -0.29 1.25 13.64
N GLU A 74 -1.58 1.49 13.67
CA GLU A 74 -2.57 0.55 14.18
C GLU A 74 -2.90 -0.48 13.09
N ILE A 75 -2.77 -1.75 13.44
CA ILE A 75 -3.12 -2.88 12.58
C ILE A 75 -4.33 -3.58 13.18
N THR A 76 -5.43 -3.52 12.47
CA THR A 76 -6.72 -4.13 12.84
C THR A 76 -6.95 -5.42 12.05
N PRO A 77 -7.92 -6.28 12.41
CA PRO A 77 -8.31 -7.43 11.60
C PRO A 77 -8.63 -7.05 10.15
N LYS A 78 -9.27 -5.90 9.93
CA LYS A 78 -9.52 -5.39 8.56
C LYS A 78 -8.23 -5.22 7.76
N ASN A 79 -7.17 -4.69 8.40
CA ASN A 79 -5.89 -4.50 7.72
C ASN A 79 -5.19 -5.82 7.38
N LEU A 80 -5.39 -6.88 8.18
CA LEU A 80 -4.83 -8.20 7.91
C LEU A 80 -5.56 -8.94 6.78
N ASP A 81 -6.82 -8.58 6.50
CA ASP A 81 -7.67 -9.22 5.46
C ASP A 81 -7.61 -8.49 4.10
N ASN A 82 -6.78 -7.47 3.96
CA ASN A 82 -6.68 -6.67 2.75
C ASN A 82 -5.36 -6.88 2.01
N LEU A 83 -5.40 -6.61 0.70
CA LEU A 83 -4.22 -6.48 -0.14
C LEU A 83 -3.91 -5.00 -0.37
N TYR A 84 -2.64 -4.70 -0.42
CA TYR A 84 -2.13 -3.35 -0.61
C TYR A 84 -1.12 -3.28 -1.75
N LEU A 85 -1.05 -2.13 -2.39
CA LEU A 85 0.01 -1.77 -3.32
C LEU A 85 0.94 -0.76 -2.63
N LEU A 86 2.25 -0.99 -2.67
CA LEU A 86 3.24 -0.02 -2.23
C LEU A 86 3.94 0.58 -3.44
N ALA A 87 3.81 1.90 -3.58
CA ALA A 87 4.48 2.69 -4.61
C ALA A 87 5.52 3.61 -3.98
N ASN A 88 6.61 3.85 -4.70
CA ASN A 88 7.75 4.64 -4.24
C ASN A 88 8.06 5.75 -5.24
N ARG A 89 7.98 7.01 -4.81
CA ARG A 89 8.06 8.20 -5.66
C ARG A 89 8.98 9.26 -5.05
N VAL A 90 9.74 9.93 -5.90
CA VAL A 90 10.46 11.15 -5.52
C VAL A 90 9.47 12.29 -5.39
N SER A 91 9.41 12.94 -4.22
CA SER A 91 8.60 14.14 -4.01
C SER A 91 9.40 15.41 -4.25
N GLU A 92 10.66 15.42 -3.74
CA GLU A 92 11.58 16.53 -3.91
C GLU A 92 13.01 16.00 -4.03
N THR A 93 13.87 16.74 -4.72
CA THR A 93 15.28 16.41 -4.88
C THR A 93 16.15 17.65 -4.72
N SER A 94 17.34 17.48 -4.18
CA SER A 94 18.34 18.58 -4.11
C SER A 94 19.01 18.84 -5.46
N ASN A 95 18.92 17.90 -6.40
CA ASN A 95 19.49 18.05 -7.74
C ASN A 95 18.71 17.17 -8.74
N SER A 96 18.09 17.81 -9.74
CA SER A 96 17.27 17.14 -10.77
C SER A 96 18.07 16.34 -11.80
N SER A 97 19.39 16.46 -11.85
CA SER A 97 20.22 15.70 -12.80
C SER A 97 20.20 14.19 -12.56
N ASN A 98 19.95 13.77 -11.31
CA ASN A 98 19.91 12.33 -10.95
C ASN A 98 18.50 11.80 -10.83
N PHE A 99 17.60 12.59 -10.24
CA PHE A 99 16.20 12.22 -10.00
C PHE A 99 15.31 13.44 -10.21
N THR A 100 14.18 13.23 -10.82
CA THR A 100 13.17 14.27 -11.02
C THR A 100 12.04 14.14 -10.00
N ALA A 101 11.57 15.25 -9.45
CA ALA A 101 10.38 15.24 -8.62
C ALA A 101 9.18 14.68 -9.44
N GLY A 102 8.36 13.83 -8.81
CA GLY A 102 7.29 13.10 -9.49
C GLY A 102 7.72 11.74 -10.06
N GLU A 103 9.02 11.47 -10.22
CA GLU A 103 9.53 10.20 -10.74
C GLU A 103 9.15 9.03 -9.83
N MET A 104 8.55 7.99 -10.43
CA MET A 104 8.27 6.74 -9.73
C MET A 104 9.49 5.84 -9.80
N LEU A 105 10.01 5.48 -8.62
CA LEU A 105 11.23 4.69 -8.51
C LEU A 105 10.88 3.20 -8.31
N GLY A 106 10.82 2.47 -9.41
CA GLY A 106 10.46 1.05 -9.49
C GLY A 106 8.96 0.83 -9.62
N ASP A 107 8.67 -0.38 -10.03
CA ASP A 107 7.29 -0.81 -10.14
C ASP A 107 6.69 -0.95 -8.73
N PRO A 108 5.45 -0.48 -8.54
CA PRO A 108 4.72 -0.78 -7.32
C PRO A 108 4.61 -2.28 -7.11
N PHE A 109 4.67 -2.72 -5.87
CA PHE A 109 4.51 -4.14 -5.54
C PHE A 109 3.34 -4.37 -4.58
N MET A 110 2.70 -5.51 -4.76
CA MET A 110 1.57 -5.92 -3.93
C MET A 110 2.05 -6.62 -2.67
N PHE A 111 1.43 -6.31 -1.54
CA PHE A 111 1.72 -6.95 -0.26
C PHE A 111 0.47 -7.22 0.57
N CYS A 112 0.58 -8.12 1.52
CA CYS A 112 -0.40 -8.35 2.57
C CYS A 112 0.28 -8.40 3.95
N LEU A 113 -0.53 -8.34 5.00
CA LEU A 113 -0.08 -8.42 6.37
C LEU A 113 -0.59 -9.69 7.03
N SER A 114 0.23 -10.29 7.90
CA SER A 114 -0.19 -11.31 8.85
C SER A 114 0.38 -11.01 10.22
N ALA A 115 -0.15 -11.61 11.27
CA ALA A 115 0.33 -11.38 12.62
C ALA A 115 0.34 -12.67 13.44
N ASP A 116 1.26 -12.74 14.40
CA ASP A 116 1.23 -13.68 15.53
C ASP A 116 1.12 -12.92 16.85
N THR A 117 1.44 -13.56 17.96
CA THR A 117 1.38 -12.94 19.29
C THR A 117 2.45 -11.88 19.54
N SER A 118 3.48 -11.78 18.73
CA SER A 118 4.67 -10.96 18.94
C SER A 118 5.00 -10.01 17.80
N ASN A 119 4.61 -10.38 16.58
CA ASN A 119 5.02 -9.67 15.37
C ASN A 119 3.88 -9.51 14.37
N VAL A 120 3.99 -8.46 13.57
CA VAL A 120 3.27 -8.30 12.30
C VAL A 120 4.27 -8.52 11.17
N TYR A 121 3.89 -9.33 10.20
CA TYR A 121 4.70 -9.69 9.03
C TYR A 121 4.12 -9.05 7.78
N MET A 122 4.96 -8.39 7.00
CA MET A 122 4.65 -7.90 5.67
C MET A 122 5.14 -8.91 4.65
N HIS A 123 4.23 -9.44 3.85
CA HIS A 123 4.55 -10.42 2.80
C HIS A 123 4.41 -9.78 1.43
N THR A 124 5.39 -9.98 0.55
CA THR A 124 5.20 -9.67 -0.88
C THR A 124 4.25 -10.69 -1.48
N VAL A 125 3.21 -10.22 -2.18
CA VAL A 125 2.26 -11.12 -2.83
C VAL A 125 2.73 -11.43 -4.25
N GLN A 126 2.89 -12.71 -4.53
CA GLN A 126 3.26 -13.20 -5.85
C GLN A 126 2.14 -13.01 -6.86
N THR A 127 2.47 -12.41 -8.01
CA THR A 127 1.50 -12.11 -9.10
C THR A 127 1.85 -12.80 -10.41
N TYR A 128 3.08 -13.32 -10.52
CA TYR A 128 3.61 -13.89 -11.77
C TYR A 128 3.22 -15.34 -12.01
N ASP A 129 2.78 -16.06 -11.00
CA ASP A 129 2.41 -17.48 -11.09
C ASP A 129 1.01 -17.68 -10.50
N LYS A 130 0.16 -18.38 -11.22
CA LYS A 130 -1.22 -18.62 -10.81
C LYS A 130 -1.64 -20.06 -11.08
N VAL A 131 -2.46 -20.60 -10.20
CA VAL A 131 -3.16 -21.88 -10.33
C VAL A 131 -4.62 -21.68 -9.90
N LYS A 132 -5.54 -22.41 -10.47
CA LYS A 132 -6.92 -22.42 -9.97
C LYS A 132 -6.98 -23.18 -8.62
N GLU A 133 -7.76 -22.67 -7.66
CA GLU A 133 -7.75 -23.23 -6.30
C GLU A 133 -8.23 -24.68 -6.22
N ASP A 134 -9.14 -25.08 -7.11
CA ASP A 134 -9.71 -26.42 -7.23
C ASP A 134 -8.94 -27.33 -8.21
N ASP A 135 -7.82 -26.88 -8.79
CA ASP A 135 -6.98 -27.71 -9.67
C ASP A 135 -6.25 -28.79 -8.85
N ALA A 136 -6.10 -29.99 -9.44
CA ALA A 136 -5.43 -31.12 -8.81
C ALA A 136 -3.99 -30.81 -8.36
N ILE A 137 -3.28 -29.90 -9.05
CA ILE A 137 -1.91 -29.49 -8.70
C ILE A 137 -1.84 -28.34 -7.69
N ALA A 138 -2.96 -27.74 -7.27
CA ALA A 138 -2.97 -26.56 -6.42
C ALA A 138 -2.19 -26.75 -5.11
N ALA A 139 -2.29 -27.92 -4.47
CA ALA A 139 -1.55 -28.24 -3.25
C ALA A 139 -0.04 -28.31 -3.48
N SER A 140 0.41 -28.82 -4.64
CA SER A 140 1.82 -28.85 -5.04
C SER A 140 2.32 -27.45 -5.37
N PHE A 141 1.52 -26.66 -6.09
CA PHE A 141 1.82 -25.27 -6.42
C PHE A 141 2.07 -24.44 -5.15
N LYS A 142 1.18 -24.51 -4.16
CA LYS A 142 1.31 -23.77 -2.89
C LYS A 142 2.60 -24.08 -2.12
N ARG A 143 3.24 -25.24 -2.32
CA ARG A 143 4.52 -25.58 -1.68
C ARG A 143 5.71 -24.84 -2.29
N ASN A 144 5.60 -24.42 -3.57
CA ASN A 144 6.72 -23.78 -4.29
C ASN A 144 6.53 -22.26 -4.49
N PHE A 145 5.29 -21.77 -4.41
CA PHE A 145 4.93 -20.38 -4.72
C PHE A 145 4.27 -19.70 -3.51
N ASN A 146 5.02 -19.59 -2.39
CA ASN A 146 4.58 -18.89 -1.19
C ASN A 146 4.93 -17.42 -1.25
N ASN A 147 4.15 -16.60 -0.57
CA ASN A 147 4.43 -15.19 -0.38
C ASN A 147 5.59 -15.01 0.63
N PRO A 148 6.77 -14.52 0.22
CA PRO A 148 7.89 -14.34 1.13
C PRO A 148 7.65 -13.21 2.13
N ILE A 149 8.19 -13.36 3.34
CA ILE A 149 8.21 -12.28 4.33
C ILE A 149 9.24 -11.23 3.86
N LEU A 150 8.75 -10.02 3.61
CA LEU A 150 9.58 -8.88 3.23
C LEU A 150 10.11 -8.14 4.46
N LYS A 151 9.27 -7.96 5.47
CA LYS A 151 9.60 -7.24 6.70
C LYS A 151 8.83 -7.79 7.90
N THR A 152 9.48 -7.74 9.06
CA THR A 152 8.89 -8.09 10.35
C THR A 152 8.88 -6.88 11.25
N PHE A 153 7.72 -6.57 11.84
CA PHE A 153 7.53 -5.49 12.79
C PHE A 153 7.14 -6.06 14.15
N LYS A 154 7.88 -5.73 15.21
CA LYS A 154 7.50 -6.11 16.58
C LYS A 154 6.24 -5.38 17.01
N ILE A 155 5.33 -6.10 17.66
CA ILE A 155 4.17 -5.50 18.30
C ILE A 155 4.64 -4.72 19.53
N LYS A 156 4.48 -3.40 19.49
CA LYS A 156 4.86 -2.47 20.57
C LYS A 156 3.86 -2.50 21.71
N ALA A 157 2.57 -2.59 21.35
CA ALA A 157 1.45 -2.73 22.28
C ALA A 157 0.24 -3.32 21.55
N SER A 158 -0.73 -3.83 22.31
CA SER A 158 -2.02 -4.28 21.79
C SER A 158 -3.15 -3.82 22.69
N ARG A 159 -4.31 -3.54 22.11
CA ARG A 159 -5.55 -3.18 22.80
C ARG A 159 -6.72 -3.75 22.02
N ASN A 160 -7.49 -4.64 22.66
CA ASN A 160 -8.49 -5.46 21.99
C ASN A 160 -7.84 -6.20 20.79
N ASP A 161 -8.47 -6.15 19.61
CA ASP A 161 -7.97 -6.77 18.38
C ASP A 161 -7.04 -5.86 17.56
N THR A 162 -6.61 -4.72 18.13
CA THR A 162 -5.73 -3.75 17.47
C THR A 162 -4.29 -3.93 17.95
N LEU A 163 -3.38 -4.07 17.02
CA LEU A 163 -1.94 -4.16 17.24
C LEU A 163 -1.28 -2.82 16.89
N LEU A 164 -0.33 -2.38 17.70
CA LEU A 164 0.45 -1.16 17.44
C LEU A 164 1.88 -1.57 17.07
N ILE A 165 2.35 -1.15 15.91
CA ILE A 165 3.70 -1.42 15.41
C ILE A 165 4.43 -0.12 15.10
N ASP A 166 5.76 -0.16 15.19
CA ASP A 166 6.63 0.93 14.79
C ASP A 166 7.21 0.63 13.40
N VAL A 167 6.88 1.47 12.43
CA VAL A 167 7.32 1.32 11.04
C VAL A 167 8.34 2.40 10.62
N THR A 168 8.80 3.22 11.55
CA THR A 168 9.70 4.35 11.30
C THR A 168 10.93 3.92 10.52
N SER A 169 11.64 2.91 10.99
CA SER A 169 12.87 2.44 10.35
C SER A 169 12.65 1.90 8.94
N PHE A 170 11.46 1.41 8.62
CA PHE A 170 11.13 0.96 7.26
C PHE A 170 11.05 2.13 6.28
N PHE A 171 10.47 3.26 6.70
CA PHE A 171 10.28 4.43 5.84
C PHE A 171 11.40 5.46 5.94
N VAL A 172 12.17 5.47 7.04
CA VAL A 172 13.26 6.42 7.31
C VAL A 172 14.61 5.69 7.29
N SER A 173 14.83 4.89 6.26
CA SER A 173 16.12 4.24 6.01
C SER A 173 16.31 3.96 4.52
N ASN A 174 17.47 3.47 4.15
CA ASN A 174 17.73 2.96 2.81
C ASN A 174 17.27 1.49 2.70
N GLU A 175 15.98 1.24 2.97
CA GLU A 175 15.38 -0.10 2.89
C GLU A 175 15.41 -0.61 1.45
N LYS A 176 16.00 -1.79 1.22
CA LYS A 176 16.32 -2.32 -0.11
C LYS A 176 15.13 -2.37 -1.06
N CYS A 177 13.94 -2.74 -0.58
CA CYS A 177 12.75 -2.89 -1.43
C CYS A 177 12.13 -1.54 -1.88
N ILE A 178 12.46 -0.45 -1.17
CA ILE A 178 11.97 0.90 -1.46
C ILE A 178 13.11 1.93 -1.53
N THR A 179 14.34 1.47 -1.79
CA THR A 179 15.50 2.36 -1.94
C THR A 179 15.37 3.26 -3.17
N PRO A 180 15.70 4.55 -3.07
CA PRO A 180 15.86 5.40 -4.24
C PRO A 180 17.17 5.10 -4.99
N ILE A 181 18.18 4.55 -4.32
CA ILE A 181 19.48 4.27 -4.90
C ILE A 181 19.47 2.92 -5.60
N ARG A 182 19.34 2.94 -6.90
CA ARG A 182 19.27 1.74 -7.74
C ARG A 182 20.00 1.94 -9.06
N GLN A 183 20.13 0.84 -9.78
CA GLN A 183 20.73 0.84 -11.08
C GLN A 183 19.93 1.71 -12.06
N SER A 184 20.61 2.62 -12.70
CA SER A 184 20.04 3.40 -13.78
C SER A 184 19.67 2.50 -14.96
N VAL A 185 18.45 2.63 -15.46
CA VAL A 185 18.01 1.89 -16.66
C VAL A 185 18.83 2.30 -17.89
N ARG A 186 19.26 3.57 -17.94
CA ARG A 186 20.00 4.16 -19.07
C ARG A 186 21.46 3.77 -19.08
N THR A 187 22.17 3.93 -17.94
CA THR A 187 23.62 3.72 -17.87
C THR A 187 23.99 2.32 -17.38
N ARG A 188 23.04 1.60 -16.80
CA ARG A 188 23.22 0.35 -16.07
C ARG A 188 24.19 0.45 -14.89
N GLU A 189 24.47 1.66 -14.45
CA GLU A 189 25.31 1.95 -13.28
C GLU A 189 24.43 2.28 -12.09
N THR A 190 24.88 1.87 -10.91
CA THR A 190 24.24 2.26 -9.64
C THR A 190 24.99 3.49 -9.11
N MET A 191 24.24 4.52 -8.73
CA MET A 191 24.83 5.69 -8.06
C MET A 191 25.57 5.23 -6.81
N SER A 192 26.87 5.60 -6.71
CA SER A 192 27.63 5.39 -5.49
C SER A 192 27.15 6.39 -4.43
N ALA A 193 26.40 5.88 -3.46
CA ALA A 193 25.81 6.70 -2.41
C ALA A 193 25.80 5.93 -1.09
N SER A 194 26.19 6.57 -0.01
CA SER A 194 26.08 6.04 1.35
C SER A 194 24.98 6.77 2.11
N TYR A 195 24.09 6.01 2.74
CA TYR A 195 22.97 6.55 3.51
C TYR A 195 23.44 7.23 4.79
N ASP A 196 22.94 8.43 5.05
CA ASP A 196 23.19 9.17 6.30
C ASP A 196 21.92 9.15 7.18
N ALA A 197 21.92 8.27 8.17
CA ALA A 197 20.81 8.12 9.11
C ALA A 197 20.63 9.34 10.02
N SER A 198 21.70 10.07 10.32
CA SER A 198 21.66 11.20 11.26
C SER A 198 20.93 12.42 10.69
N ALA A 199 20.95 12.57 9.37
CA ALA A 199 20.30 13.65 8.63
C ALA A 199 18.95 13.24 8.02
N SER A 200 18.56 11.97 8.16
CA SER A 200 17.32 11.42 7.60
C SER A 200 16.21 11.41 8.64
N ARG A 201 14.96 11.70 8.22
CA ARG A 201 13.81 11.79 9.13
C ARG A 201 12.47 11.64 8.41
N LEU A 202 11.43 11.33 9.17
CA LEU A 202 10.05 11.45 8.72
C LEU A 202 9.73 12.95 8.50
N LYS A 203 9.07 13.28 7.37
CA LYS A 203 8.66 14.65 7.03
C LYS A 203 7.19 14.88 7.27
N GLU A 204 6.34 13.97 6.74
CA GLU A 204 4.89 14.13 6.74
C GLU A 204 4.20 12.78 6.63
N VAL A 205 3.03 12.68 7.24
CA VAL A 205 2.12 11.54 7.07
C VAL A 205 0.73 12.06 6.80
N LYS A 206 0.08 11.55 5.74
CA LYS A 206 -1.32 11.81 5.42
C LYS A 206 -2.02 10.47 5.26
N SER A 207 -3.10 10.23 5.98
CA SER A 207 -3.89 9.01 5.82
C SER A 207 -5.27 9.37 5.27
N PHE A 208 -5.65 8.73 4.17
CA PHE A 208 -6.91 8.92 3.47
C PHE A 208 -7.75 7.63 3.54
N GLU A 209 -8.94 7.67 2.97
CA GLU A 209 -9.86 6.53 2.98
C GLU A 209 -9.28 5.27 2.31
N LYS A 210 -8.47 5.44 1.23
CA LYS A 210 -7.95 4.35 0.41
C LYS A 210 -6.43 4.30 0.33
N ASN A 211 -5.72 5.29 0.84
CA ASN A 211 -4.27 5.29 0.87
C ASN A 211 -3.71 6.01 2.08
N ILE A 212 -2.47 5.68 2.41
CA ILE A 212 -1.64 6.45 3.33
C ILE A 212 -0.37 6.87 2.61
N GLU A 213 -0.04 8.14 2.71
CA GLU A 213 1.16 8.76 2.15
C GLU A 213 2.18 9.01 3.26
N ILE A 214 3.33 8.39 3.14
CA ILE A 214 4.43 8.51 4.11
C ILE A 214 5.60 9.19 3.41
N THR A 215 5.89 10.42 3.81
CA THR A 215 6.95 11.24 3.23
C THR A 215 8.15 11.31 4.17
N SER A 216 9.33 10.95 3.66
CA SER A 216 10.59 10.94 4.40
C SER A 216 11.65 11.73 3.68
N ILE A 217 12.46 12.48 4.42
CA ILE A 217 13.70 13.08 3.93
C ILE A 217 14.79 12.05 4.14
N LEU A 218 15.45 11.64 3.05
CA LEU A 218 16.58 10.73 3.07
C LEU A 218 17.82 11.44 2.58
N ASN A 219 18.90 11.37 3.34
CA ASN A 219 20.17 11.97 2.99
C ASN A 219 21.18 10.89 2.64
N PHE A 220 21.98 11.20 1.63
CA PHE A 220 23.05 10.35 1.14
C PHE A 220 24.32 11.18 0.94
N ASN A 221 25.46 10.55 1.15
CA ASN A 221 26.75 11.10 0.73
C ASN A 221 27.12 10.47 -0.61
N ILE A 222 27.30 11.30 -1.61
CA ILE A 222 27.74 10.95 -2.96
C ILE A 222 29.12 11.58 -3.22
N THR A 223 29.78 11.21 -4.32
CA THR A 223 31.10 11.77 -4.67
C THR A 223 31.11 13.30 -4.72
N ALA A 224 30.00 13.92 -5.11
CA ALA A 224 29.87 15.37 -5.19
C ALA A 224 29.48 16.06 -3.85
N GLY A 225 29.32 15.30 -2.76
CA GLY A 225 28.92 15.80 -1.44
C GLY A 225 27.57 15.26 -0.96
N GLY A 226 26.85 16.05 -0.15
CA GLY A 226 25.54 15.65 0.38
C GLY A 226 24.46 15.67 -0.70
N TYR A 227 23.60 14.66 -0.71
CA TYR A 227 22.45 14.54 -1.62
C TYR A 227 21.18 14.24 -0.83
N THR A 228 20.16 15.07 -0.97
CA THR A 228 18.90 14.93 -0.24
C THR A 228 17.77 14.57 -1.20
N LEU A 229 17.03 13.52 -0.84
CA LEU A 229 15.80 13.11 -1.50
C LEU A 229 14.65 13.15 -0.50
N THR A 230 13.54 13.79 -0.87
CA THR A 230 12.27 13.62 -0.21
C THR A 230 11.50 12.51 -0.93
N MET A 231 11.36 11.39 -0.26
CA MET A 231 10.68 10.22 -0.80
C MET A 231 9.26 10.15 -0.26
N ARG A 232 8.30 9.89 -1.15
CA ARG A 232 6.92 9.61 -0.81
C ARG A 232 6.60 8.15 -1.11
N ARG A 233 6.09 7.44 -0.10
CA ARG A 233 5.65 6.06 -0.21
C ARG A 233 4.16 6.03 -0.01
N SER A 234 3.47 5.56 -1.05
CA SER A 234 2.02 5.41 -1.06
C SER A 234 1.68 3.96 -0.75
N ILE A 235 0.96 3.70 0.33
CA ILE A 235 0.32 2.41 0.57
C ILE A 235 -1.14 2.56 0.19
N ILE A 236 -1.57 1.82 -0.81
CA ILE A 236 -2.90 1.91 -1.42
C ILE A 236 -3.67 0.62 -1.12
N GLU A 237 -4.87 0.72 -0.55
CA GLU A 237 -5.78 -0.41 -0.38
C GLU A 237 -6.33 -0.84 -1.73
N LEU A 238 -6.08 -2.09 -2.12
CA LEU A 238 -6.63 -2.65 -3.35
C LEU A 238 -8.09 -3.05 -3.16
N PRO A 239 -8.93 -2.95 -4.20
CA PRO A 239 -10.33 -3.37 -4.11
C PRO A 239 -10.42 -4.87 -3.81
N LYS A 240 -11.37 -5.29 -2.97
CA LYS A 240 -11.60 -6.71 -2.67
C LYS A 240 -11.98 -7.49 -3.92
N GLU A 241 -12.79 -6.88 -4.77
CA GLU A 241 -13.17 -7.43 -6.08
C GLU A 241 -12.41 -6.68 -7.18
N PRO A 242 -11.34 -7.29 -7.73
CA PRO A 242 -10.61 -6.68 -8.83
C PRO A 242 -11.47 -6.59 -10.08
N MET A 243 -11.17 -5.61 -10.93
CA MET A 243 -11.80 -5.50 -12.25
C MET A 243 -11.60 -6.79 -13.05
N ARG A 244 -12.58 -7.17 -13.87
CA ARG A 244 -12.42 -8.28 -14.82
C ARG A 244 -11.31 -7.97 -15.81
N SER A 245 -10.24 -8.79 -15.81
CA SER A 245 -9.12 -8.65 -16.74
C SER A 245 -9.60 -8.88 -18.18
N ARG A 246 -8.98 -8.16 -19.13
CA ARG A 246 -9.13 -8.41 -20.55
C ARG A 246 -7.79 -8.89 -21.09
N TYR A 247 -7.78 -10.06 -21.73
CA TYR A 247 -6.56 -10.60 -22.30
C TYR A 247 -6.03 -9.72 -23.43
N GLN A 248 -4.71 -9.66 -23.52
CA GLN A 248 -4.01 -8.96 -24.59
C GLN A 248 -4.26 -9.67 -25.93
N ASP A 249 -4.37 -8.87 -26.97
CA ASP A 249 -4.41 -9.33 -28.36
C ASP A 249 -3.23 -8.67 -29.11
N ASN A 250 -2.36 -9.48 -29.70
CA ASN A 250 -1.14 -9.01 -30.36
C ASN A 250 -1.40 -8.08 -31.57
N ARG A 251 -2.65 -7.98 -32.02
CA ARG A 251 -3.06 -7.04 -33.07
C ARG A 251 -3.20 -5.60 -32.57
N VAL A 252 -3.26 -5.42 -31.25
CA VAL A 252 -3.46 -4.10 -30.62
C VAL A 252 -2.42 -3.92 -29.54
N GLY A 253 -1.65 -2.82 -29.62
CA GLY A 253 -0.63 -2.49 -28.64
C GLY A 253 -1.22 -1.81 -27.39
N TYR A 254 -1.18 -2.51 -26.27
CA TYR A 254 -1.47 -1.98 -24.94
C TYR A 254 -0.30 -2.25 -24.00
N PHE A 255 -0.16 -1.47 -22.95
CA PHE A 255 0.61 -1.90 -21.80
C PHE A 255 -0.10 -3.09 -21.16
N SER A 256 0.66 -4.07 -20.71
CA SER A 256 0.12 -5.33 -20.18
C SER A 256 0.89 -5.79 -18.94
N SER A 257 0.23 -6.62 -18.15
CA SER A 257 0.84 -7.46 -17.12
C SER A 257 0.57 -8.91 -17.46
N GLY A 258 1.54 -9.78 -17.15
CA GLY A 258 1.45 -11.19 -17.45
C GLY A 258 1.66 -12.09 -16.25
N TYR A 259 1.20 -13.32 -16.37
CA TYR A 259 1.45 -14.38 -15.43
C TYR A 259 1.55 -15.75 -16.13
N TYR A 260 2.23 -16.67 -15.48
CA TYR A 260 2.23 -18.08 -15.87
C TYR A 260 1.09 -18.80 -15.19
N TYR A 261 0.25 -19.44 -15.99
CA TYR A 261 -0.89 -20.21 -15.51
C TYR A 261 -0.57 -21.69 -15.51
N TYR A 262 -0.65 -22.30 -14.33
CA TYR A 262 -0.42 -23.71 -14.08
C TYR A 262 -1.76 -24.43 -13.98
N THR A 263 -1.90 -25.54 -14.68
CA THR A 263 -3.10 -26.38 -14.62
C THR A 263 -2.76 -27.84 -14.94
N SER A 264 -3.46 -28.76 -14.32
CA SER A 264 -3.38 -30.20 -14.61
C SER A 264 -3.97 -30.58 -15.97
N GLU A 265 -4.68 -29.68 -16.64
CA GLU A 265 -5.35 -29.91 -17.92
C GLU A 265 -4.43 -29.63 -19.14
N ALA A 266 -3.26 -29.06 -18.93
CA ALA A 266 -2.35 -28.68 -20.01
C ALA A 266 -0.99 -29.33 -19.86
N ASP A 267 -0.38 -29.72 -21.00
CA ASP A 267 0.96 -30.35 -21.05
C ASP A 267 2.10 -29.35 -20.88
N LYS A 268 1.79 -28.06 -20.75
CA LYS A 268 2.78 -26.98 -20.57
C LYS A 268 2.21 -25.83 -19.73
N ILE A 269 3.13 -25.03 -19.16
CA ILE A 269 2.77 -23.77 -18.51
C ILE A 269 2.26 -22.77 -19.55
N LEU A 270 1.14 -22.12 -19.26
CA LEU A 270 0.45 -21.22 -20.17
C LEU A 270 0.77 -19.75 -19.80
N PRO A 271 1.56 -19.01 -20.60
CA PRO A 271 1.67 -17.58 -20.41
C PRO A 271 0.33 -16.91 -20.71
N LYS A 272 -0.11 -16.03 -19.85
CA LYS A 272 -1.32 -15.21 -20.02
C LYS A 272 -0.98 -13.78 -19.76
N GLU A 273 -1.41 -12.88 -20.63
CA GLU A 273 -1.23 -11.45 -20.49
C GLU A 273 -2.58 -10.76 -20.54
N PHE A 274 -2.71 -9.68 -19.76
CA PHE A 274 -3.90 -8.85 -19.74
C PHE A 274 -3.50 -7.37 -19.83
N ILE A 275 -4.35 -6.59 -20.52
CA ILE A 275 -4.11 -5.18 -20.81
C ILE A 275 -4.35 -4.31 -19.57
N HIS A 276 -3.62 -3.19 -19.51
CA HIS A 276 -3.89 -2.12 -18.56
C HIS A 276 -4.99 -1.23 -19.12
N ARG A 277 -6.03 -0.99 -18.34
CA ARG A 277 -7.16 -0.16 -18.75
C ARG A 277 -7.90 0.44 -17.57
N TRP A 278 -8.56 1.53 -17.80
CA TRP A 278 -9.52 2.08 -16.86
C TRP A 278 -10.76 1.19 -16.74
N ARG A 279 -11.36 1.16 -15.54
CA ARG A 279 -12.66 0.55 -15.32
C ARG A 279 -13.75 1.51 -15.81
N VAL A 280 -14.15 1.35 -17.07
CA VAL A 280 -15.24 2.11 -17.68
C VAL A 280 -16.38 1.12 -17.93
N GLU A 281 -17.46 1.28 -17.19
CA GLU A 281 -18.63 0.38 -17.20
C GLU A 281 -19.90 1.22 -17.31
N PRO A 282 -20.94 0.78 -18.03
CA PRO A 282 -22.23 1.43 -18.08
C PRO A 282 -22.94 1.33 -16.72
N LYS A 283 -23.83 2.25 -16.43
CA LYS A 283 -24.75 2.12 -15.30
C LYS A 283 -25.73 0.99 -15.57
N GLU A 284 -26.27 0.35 -14.52
CA GLU A 284 -27.20 -0.78 -14.67
C GLU A 284 -28.45 -0.39 -15.46
N GLU A 285 -28.98 0.80 -15.22
CA GLU A 285 -30.12 1.36 -15.92
C GLU A 285 -29.89 1.66 -17.41
N ASP A 286 -28.63 1.80 -17.82
CA ASP A 286 -28.25 2.12 -19.20
C ASP A 286 -27.72 0.91 -20.01
N LEU A 287 -27.67 -0.29 -19.40
CA LEU A 287 -27.16 -1.50 -20.07
C LEU A 287 -27.90 -1.80 -21.37
N GLU A 288 -29.23 -1.66 -21.41
CA GLU A 288 -30.04 -1.91 -22.60
C GLU A 288 -29.69 -0.96 -23.73
N LYS A 289 -29.51 0.34 -23.44
CA LYS A 289 -29.10 1.36 -24.40
C LYS A 289 -27.70 1.06 -24.93
N TYR A 290 -26.77 0.76 -24.02
CA TYR A 290 -25.40 0.42 -24.38
C TYR A 290 -25.34 -0.76 -25.35
N PHE A 291 -26.09 -1.83 -25.11
CA PHE A 291 -26.12 -3.01 -26.00
C PHE A 291 -26.84 -2.72 -27.34
N LYS A 292 -27.68 -1.70 -27.40
CA LYS A 292 -28.28 -1.19 -28.66
C LYS A 292 -27.33 -0.29 -29.43
N GLY A 293 -26.14 0.02 -28.90
CA GLY A 293 -25.15 0.90 -29.54
C GLY A 293 -25.39 2.39 -29.28
N GLU A 294 -26.25 2.75 -28.33
CA GLU A 294 -26.44 4.14 -27.93
C GLU A 294 -25.29 4.58 -27.01
N LEU A 295 -24.88 5.84 -27.08
CA LEU A 295 -23.89 6.42 -26.19
C LEU A 295 -24.45 6.61 -24.79
N VAL A 296 -23.79 6.01 -23.80
CA VAL A 296 -24.16 6.11 -22.38
C VAL A 296 -23.06 6.77 -21.54
N GLU A 297 -23.40 7.32 -20.40
CA GLU A 297 -22.41 7.79 -19.44
C GLU A 297 -21.82 6.61 -18.64
N PRO A 298 -20.54 6.70 -18.26
CA PRO A 298 -19.95 5.67 -17.41
C PRO A 298 -20.52 5.73 -16.00
N LYS A 299 -20.48 4.61 -15.29
CA LYS A 299 -20.80 4.52 -13.86
C LYS A 299 -19.94 5.47 -13.02
N LYS A 300 -18.67 5.65 -13.41
CA LYS A 300 -17.70 6.57 -12.82
C LYS A 300 -16.91 7.26 -13.92
N GLN A 301 -16.88 8.58 -13.91
CA GLN A 301 -16.05 9.38 -14.81
C GLN A 301 -14.59 9.32 -14.38
N ILE A 302 -13.69 9.48 -15.34
CA ILE A 302 -12.26 9.68 -15.14
C ILE A 302 -12.03 11.19 -15.02
N VAL A 303 -11.92 11.69 -13.80
CA VAL A 303 -11.73 13.13 -13.56
C VAL A 303 -10.25 13.42 -13.36
N TYR A 304 -9.70 14.35 -14.15
CA TYR A 304 -8.35 14.88 -13.96
C TYR A 304 -8.42 16.30 -13.42
N TYR A 305 -7.67 16.55 -12.37
CA TYR A 305 -7.52 17.87 -11.77
C TYR A 305 -6.19 18.49 -12.23
N VAL A 306 -6.27 19.67 -12.85
CA VAL A 306 -5.10 20.40 -13.37
C VAL A 306 -4.58 21.33 -12.28
N ASP A 307 -3.29 21.17 -11.96
CA ASP A 307 -2.59 21.93 -10.93
C ASP A 307 -2.61 23.43 -11.22
N SER A 308 -2.91 24.23 -10.19
CA SER A 308 -2.88 25.69 -10.25
C SER A 308 -1.47 26.28 -10.55
N ALA A 309 -0.41 25.49 -10.34
CA ALA A 309 0.95 25.86 -10.70
C ALA A 309 1.19 25.94 -12.23
N PHE A 310 0.32 25.34 -13.06
CA PHE A 310 0.41 25.55 -14.49
C PHE A 310 0.23 27.03 -14.86
N PRO A 311 1.11 27.61 -15.68
CA PRO A 311 0.89 28.93 -16.24
C PRO A 311 -0.48 29.02 -16.91
N GLU A 312 -1.22 30.08 -16.65
CA GLU A 312 -2.60 30.25 -17.09
C GLU A 312 -2.78 30.05 -18.62
N LYS A 313 -1.82 30.55 -19.39
CA LYS A 313 -1.80 30.41 -20.86
C LYS A 313 -1.84 28.96 -21.37
N TRP A 314 -1.45 27.96 -20.57
CA TRP A 314 -1.43 26.55 -20.96
C TRP A 314 -2.56 25.74 -20.37
N ARG A 315 -3.19 26.17 -19.28
CA ARG A 315 -4.22 25.38 -18.57
C ARG A 315 -5.38 25.00 -19.47
N GLY A 316 -5.84 25.92 -20.34
CA GLY A 316 -6.90 25.64 -21.32
C GLY A 316 -6.53 24.54 -22.31
N ALA A 317 -5.32 24.60 -22.87
CA ALA A 317 -4.83 23.58 -23.80
C ALA A 317 -4.63 22.20 -23.11
N VAL A 318 -4.14 22.18 -21.88
CA VAL A 318 -3.99 20.95 -21.09
C VAL A 318 -5.35 20.30 -20.84
N LYS A 319 -6.34 21.07 -20.41
CA LYS A 319 -7.72 20.55 -20.21
C LYS A 319 -8.33 20.03 -21.49
N ALA A 320 -8.23 20.77 -22.58
CA ALA A 320 -8.73 20.33 -23.90
C ALA A 320 -8.07 19.03 -24.37
N GLY A 321 -6.74 18.91 -24.21
CA GLY A 321 -6.02 17.69 -24.58
C GLY A 321 -6.40 16.47 -23.72
N ILE A 322 -6.74 16.67 -22.46
CA ILE A 322 -7.29 15.61 -21.59
C ILE A 322 -8.66 15.16 -22.09
N GLU A 323 -9.55 16.10 -22.38
CA GLU A 323 -10.94 15.82 -22.81
C GLU A 323 -11.05 15.28 -24.23
N ASP A 324 -10.04 15.49 -25.09
CA ASP A 324 -9.98 14.91 -26.45
C ASP A 324 -10.06 13.38 -26.47
N TRP A 325 -9.70 12.71 -25.38
CA TRP A 325 -9.87 11.27 -25.22
C TRP A 325 -11.33 10.81 -25.26
N ASN A 326 -12.30 11.70 -25.01
CA ASN A 326 -13.73 11.36 -25.10
C ASN A 326 -14.09 10.83 -26.50
N LYS A 327 -13.45 11.30 -27.57
CA LYS A 327 -13.64 10.78 -28.93
C LYS A 327 -13.37 9.28 -29.04
N ALA A 328 -12.34 8.79 -28.34
CA ALA A 328 -12.02 7.36 -28.29
C ALA A 328 -13.05 6.57 -27.46
N PHE A 329 -13.53 7.16 -26.37
CA PHE A 329 -14.57 6.54 -25.55
C PHE A 329 -15.93 6.52 -26.23
N GLU A 330 -16.26 7.53 -27.06
CA GLU A 330 -17.48 7.53 -27.89
C GLU A 330 -17.46 6.38 -28.90
N ALA A 331 -16.32 6.08 -29.51
CA ALA A 331 -16.15 4.91 -30.35
C ALA A 331 -16.34 3.57 -29.59
N ALA A 332 -16.17 3.60 -28.26
CA ALA A 332 -16.42 2.45 -27.38
C ALA A 332 -17.85 2.44 -26.77
N GLY A 333 -18.71 3.36 -27.15
CA GLY A 333 -20.11 3.45 -26.70
C GLY A 333 -20.34 4.32 -25.46
N PHE A 334 -19.36 5.15 -25.06
CA PHE A 334 -19.47 5.98 -23.87
C PHE A 334 -19.30 7.47 -24.22
N LYS A 335 -20.07 8.34 -23.55
CA LYS A 335 -19.92 9.80 -23.60
C LYS A 335 -19.53 10.34 -22.24
N ASN A 336 -18.88 11.51 -22.21
CA ASN A 336 -18.49 12.22 -20.99
C ASN A 336 -17.65 11.36 -20.02
N VAL A 337 -16.74 10.56 -20.54
CA VAL A 337 -15.92 9.65 -19.72
C VAL A 337 -14.81 10.41 -19.01
N VAL A 338 -14.10 11.26 -19.75
CA VAL A 338 -12.94 12.01 -19.25
C VAL A 338 -13.34 13.47 -19.03
N VAL A 339 -13.06 14.00 -17.85
CA VAL A 339 -13.40 15.37 -17.46
C VAL A 339 -12.16 16.03 -16.87
N ALA A 340 -11.78 17.21 -17.34
CA ALA A 340 -10.72 18.02 -16.80
C ALA A 340 -11.26 19.16 -15.95
N LYS A 341 -10.76 19.29 -14.71
CA LYS A 341 -11.12 20.33 -13.76
C LYS A 341 -9.87 21.06 -13.25
N ASP A 342 -10.04 22.29 -12.80
CA ASP A 342 -9.01 22.96 -12.00
C ASP A 342 -9.02 22.40 -10.56
N TYR A 343 -7.91 22.56 -9.84
CA TYR A 343 -7.89 22.24 -8.40
C TYR A 343 -8.97 23.04 -7.68
N PRO A 344 -9.81 22.40 -6.85
CA PRO A 344 -10.80 23.12 -6.05
C PRO A 344 -10.09 24.10 -5.12
N THR A 345 -10.60 25.32 -5.04
CA THR A 345 -10.09 26.38 -4.15
C THR A 345 -10.90 26.47 -2.85
N ASP A 346 -12.06 25.85 -2.81
CA ASP A 346 -13.08 25.94 -1.78
C ASP A 346 -13.46 24.59 -1.13
N ASP A 347 -12.81 23.48 -1.54
CA ASP A 347 -12.97 22.17 -0.91
C ASP A 347 -11.81 21.87 0.06
N PRO A 348 -12.03 21.98 1.37
CA PRO A 348 -10.98 21.70 2.36
C PRO A 348 -10.60 20.21 2.43
N ASN A 349 -11.39 19.32 1.80
CA ASN A 349 -11.11 17.88 1.78
C ASN A 349 -10.33 17.45 0.53
N PHE A 350 -10.13 18.36 -0.43
CA PHE A 350 -9.33 18.07 -1.60
C PHE A 350 -7.85 18.05 -1.24
N ASP A 351 -7.22 16.90 -1.43
CA ASP A 351 -5.76 16.77 -1.35
C ASP A 351 -5.27 15.99 -2.59
N PRO A 352 -4.36 16.56 -3.39
CA PRO A 352 -3.85 15.91 -4.60
C PRO A 352 -3.02 14.64 -4.31
N ASP A 353 -2.80 14.30 -3.04
CA ASP A 353 -2.15 13.06 -2.61
C ASP A 353 -3.15 11.95 -2.26
N ASP A 354 -4.45 12.27 -2.21
CA ASP A 354 -5.50 11.26 -2.06
C ASP A 354 -5.70 10.53 -3.40
N ILE A 355 -5.56 9.19 -3.39
CA ILE A 355 -5.65 8.34 -4.58
C ILE A 355 -6.99 8.45 -5.31
N ARG A 356 -8.01 9.01 -4.70
CA ARG A 356 -9.31 9.26 -5.34
C ARG A 356 -9.26 10.33 -6.44
N TYR A 357 -8.21 11.17 -6.44
CA TYR A 357 -8.04 12.26 -7.40
C TYR A 357 -6.89 12.00 -8.35
N ASN A 358 -7.16 12.04 -9.66
CA ASN A 358 -6.10 12.04 -10.65
C ASN A 358 -5.66 13.48 -10.88
N CYS A 359 -4.38 13.77 -10.71
CA CYS A 359 -3.84 15.12 -10.78
C CYS A 359 -2.78 15.25 -11.86
N VAL A 360 -2.90 16.26 -12.70
CA VAL A 360 -1.86 16.67 -13.65
C VAL A 360 -1.09 17.81 -13.01
N ARG A 361 0.16 17.54 -12.60
CA ARG A 361 1.02 18.48 -11.87
C ARG A 361 2.02 19.16 -12.78
N TYR A 362 2.25 20.43 -12.52
CA TYR A 362 3.31 21.18 -13.19
C TYR A 362 4.65 20.94 -12.48
N MET A 363 5.65 20.46 -13.23
CA MET A 363 6.98 20.16 -12.69
C MET A 363 8.01 20.98 -13.46
N THR A 364 8.72 21.86 -12.74
CA THR A 364 9.84 22.63 -13.33
C THR A 364 11.09 21.77 -13.32
N ASN A 365 11.55 21.39 -14.49
CA ASN A 365 12.79 20.64 -14.72
C ASN A 365 13.35 20.94 -16.12
N ASP A 366 14.50 20.36 -16.45
CA ASP A 366 15.18 20.49 -17.73
C ASP A 366 14.81 19.37 -18.74
N ILE A 367 13.79 18.57 -18.43
CA ILE A 367 13.30 17.47 -19.28
C ILE A 367 12.29 18.04 -20.28
N ALA A 368 12.48 17.73 -21.56
CA ALA A 368 11.64 18.24 -22.66
C ALA A 368 10.30 17.52 -22.83
N ASN A 369 10.01 16.49 -22.06
CA ASN A 369 8.79 15.69 -22.17
C ASN A 369 8.03 15.56 -20.85
N ALA A 370 6.74 15.23 -20.94
CA ALA A 370 5.92 14.90 -19.79
C ALA A 370 6.13 13.43 -19.35
N ALA A 371 5.82 13.12 -18.10
CA ALA A 371 5.78 11.77 -17.56
C ALA A 371 4.37 11.47 -17.04
N GLY A 372 3.86 10.27 -17.34
CA GLY A 372 2.55 9.81 -16.92
C GLY A 372 2.64 8.51 -16.10
N PRO A 373 3.18 8.55 -14.86
CA PRO A 373 3.19 7.37 -14.02
C PRO A 373 1.76 6.99 -13.62
N SER A 374 1.50 5.69 -13.57
CA SER A 374 0.19 5.14 -13.14
C SER A 374 0.38 4.03 -12.11
N TYR A 375 -0.62 3.86 -11.27
CA TYR A 375 -0.73 2.72 -10.37
C TYR A 375 -1.62 1.68 -11.03
N ILE A 376 -1.12 0.46 -11.14
CA ILE A 376 -1.83 -0.64 -11.78
C ILE A 376 -2.09 -1.72 -10.74
N ASP A 377 -3.33 -2.18 -10.64
CA ASP A 377 -3.64 -3.40 -9.87
C ASP A 377 -3.09 -4.61 -10.63
N PRO A 378 -2.05 -5.29 -10.10
CA PRO A 378 -1.38 -6.37 -10.82
C PRO A 378 -2.24 -7.63 -10.96
N ARG A 379 -3.44 -7.65 -10.37
CA ARG A 379 -4.39 -8.76 -10.50
C ARG A 379 -5.28 -8.63 -11.74
N SER A 380 -5.53 -7.41 -12.20
CA SER A 380 -6.56 -7.11 -13.20
C SER A 380 -6.13 -6.17 -14.33
N GLY A 381 -5.09 -5.37 -14.13
CA GLY A 381 -4.70 -4.31 -15.05
C GLY A 381 -5.53 -3.02 -14.93
N GLU A 382 -6.31 -2.87 -13.84
CA GLU A 382 -7.07 -1.65 -13.52
C GLU A 382 -6.16 -0.51 -13.10
#